data_63170e881175bd71792ed7e58a8b5caf
#
_entry.id   63170e881175bd71792ed7e58a8b5caf
#
_cell.length_a   1.000
_cell.length_b   1.000
_cell.length_c   1.000
_cell.angle_alpha   90.00
_cell.angle_beta   90.00
_cell.angle_gamma   90.00
#
_symmetry.space_group_name_H-M   'P 1'
#
loop_
_entity.id
_entity.type
_entity.pdbx_description
1 polymer ?
#
loop_
_entity_poly.entity_id
_entity_poly.type
_entity_poly.pdbx_seq_one_letter_code
_entity_poly.pdbx_strand_id
1 'polypeptide(L)'
;MRLFAAVLPPQDVTSELAEEVAALKKLPGADRLRWTGRPGWHFTLAFYGEVDEEAVPELSARLERAARRTAPFTLALRGGGQFGHGRALWTGVAGGVAELRLLADRAEAAGRKAGLDLGEHRRYKAHLTVARSREALDPRPYVDSLHDFAGREWTVRELTLVRSDLPRSGVPGEQPHYVPVGRWALGGAG
;
A
#
# COMPACT_ATOMS: atom_id res chain seq x y z
N MET A 1 -0.02 -9.47 -16.52
CA MET A 1 -0.78 -8.84 -15.42
C MET A 1 0.11 -7.93 -14.60
N ARG A 2 -0.37 -6.77 -14.26
CA ARG A 2 0.36 -5.85 -13.37
C ARG A 2 0.03 -6.21 -11.91
N LEU A 3 1.02 -6.68 -11.17
CA LEU A 3 0.82 -7.26 -9.83
C LEU A 3 1.66 -6.56 -8.75
N PHE A 4 1.14 -6.57 -7.55
CA PHE A 4 1.88 -6.17 -6.34
C PHE A 4 1.37 -6.95 -5.12
N ALA A 5 2.24 -7.12 -4.13
CA ALA A 5 1.87 -7.68 -2.84
C ALA A 5 1.53 -6.55 -1.88
N ALA A 6 0.52 -6.72 -1.05
CA ALA A 6 0.00 -5.66 -0.19
C ALA A 6 -0.57 -6.17 1.14
N VAL A 7 -0.63 -5.26 2.10
CA VAL A 7 -1.47 -5.35 3.29
C VAL A 7 -2.66 -4.41 3.08
N LEU A 8 -3.87 -4.94 3.25
CA LEU A 8 -5.11 -4.19 3.11
C LEU A 8 -5.67 -3.88 4.50
N PRO A 9 -5.83 -2.58 4.87
CA PRO A 9 -6.46 -2.23 6.14
C PRO A 9 -7.93 -2.65 6.16
N PRO A 10 -8.48 -3.03 7.34
CA PRO A 10 -9.90 -3.36 7.44
C PRO A 10 -10.79 -2.12 7.36
N GLN A 11 -12.10 -2.34 7.18
CA GLN A 11 -13.05 -1.27 6.93
C GLN A 11 -13.15 -0.23 8.05
N ASP A 12 -13.06 -0.64 9.31
CA ASP A 12 -13.10 0.29 10.44
C ASP A 12 -11.88 1.23 10.46
N VAL A 13 -10.71 0.73 10.07
CA VAL A 13 -9.48 1.54 9.93
C VAL A 13 -9.60 2.51 8.76
N THR A 14 -10.09 2.05 7.61
CA THR A 14 -10.27 2.92 6.44
C THR A 14 -11.37 3.95 6.67
N SER A 15 -12.36 3.66 7.50
CA SER A 15 -13.39 4.65 7.88
C SER A 15 -12.80 5.82 8.65
N GLU A 16 -11.88 5.57 9.58
CA GLU A 16 -11.17 6.63 10.29
C GLU A 16 -10.31 7.47 9.34
N LEU A 17 -9.59 6.81 8.43
CA LEU A 17 -8.77 7.51 7.43
C LEU A 17 -9.65 8.34 6.49
N ALA A 18 -10.83 7.87 6.14
CA ALA A 18 -11.77 8.61 5.28
C ALA A 18 -12.16 9.95 5.91
N GLU A 19 -12.34 10.01 7.22
CA GLU A 19 -12.63 11.25 7.94
C GLU A 19 -11.45 12.22 7.87
N GLU A 20 -10.23 11.73 8.05
CA GLU A 20 -9.01 12.56 7.93
C GLU A 20 -8.83 13.07 6.50
N VAL A 21 -9.01 12.22 5.50
CA VAL A 21 -8.90 12.62 4.09
C VAL A 21 -9.97 13.66 3.74
N ALA A 22 -11.19 13.52 4.26
CA ALA A 22 -12.25 14.51 4.05
C ALA A 22 -11.83 15.90 4.59
N ALA A 23 -11.16 15.94 5.74
CA ALA A 23 -10.62 17.18 6.27
C ALA A 23 -9.49 17.76 5.40
N LEU A 24 -8.59 16.92 4.91
CA LEU A 24 -7.51 17.34 4.01
C LEU A 24 -8.04 17.94 2.70
N LYS A 25 -9.12 17.39 2.17
CA LYS A 25 -9.75 17.88 0.92
C LYS A 25 -10.34 19.28 1.05
N LYS A 26 -10.53 19.78 2.27
CA LYS A 26 -11.02 21.14 2.53
C LYS A 26 -9.90 22.17 2.58
N LEU A 27 -8.64 21.74 2.57
CA LEU A 27 -7.51 22.65 2.59
C LEU A 27 -7.36 23.39 1.25
N PRO A 28 -6.84 24.64 1.26
CA PRO A 28 -6.61 25.37 0.02
C PRO A 28 -5.70 24.60 -0.94
N GLY A 29 -6.10 24.54 -2.21
CA GLY A 29 -5.31 23.86 -3.25
C GLY A 29 -5.50 22.35 -3.32
N ALA A 30 -6.36 21.78 -2.47
CA ALA A 30 -6.59 20.33 -2.44
C ALA A 30 -7.17 19.77 -3.76
N ASP A 31 -7.86 20.61 -4.55
CA ASP A 31 -8.40 20.26 -5.87
C ASP A 31 -7.31 20.00 -6.92
N ARG A 32 -6.07 20.44 -6.67
CA ARG A 32 -4.92 20.15 -7.54
C ARG A 32 -4.40 18.73 -7.38
N LEU A 33 -4.78 18.05 -6.28
CA LEU A 33 -4.36 16.69 -5.98
C LEU A 33 -5.34 15.69 -6.57
N ARG A 34 -4.79 14.57 -7.01
CA ARG A 34 -5.59 13.39 -7.35
C ARG A 34 -5.66 12.53 -6.10
N TRP A 35 -6.83 12.51 -5.46
CA TRP A 35 -7.05 11.74 -4.25
C TRP A 35 -7.29 10.27 -4.59
N THR A 36 -6.56 9.39 -3.90
CA THR A 36 -6.76 7.95 -4.05
C THR A 36 -8.11 7.57 -3.48
N GLY A 37 -8.96 6.91 -4.27
CA GLY A 37 -10.23 6.40 -3.78
C GLY A 37 -10.03 5.35 -2.70
N ARG A 38 -10.97 5.27 -1.76
CA ARG A 38 -10.91 4.35 -0.62
C ARG A 38 -10.60 2.90 -1.00
N PRO A 39 -11.14 2.32 -2.10
CA PRO A 39 -10.79 0.96 -2.51
C PRO A 39 -9.33 0.77 -2.88
N GLY A 40 -8.60 1.85 -3.14
CA GLY A 40 -7.18 1.82 -3.47
C GLY A 40 -6.24 2.01 -2.28
N TRP A 41 -6.76 2.14 -1.07
CA TRP A 41 -5.91 2.32 0.11
C TRP A 41 -5.29 1.01 0.56
N HIS A 42 -3.98 0.95 0.49
CA HIS A 42 -3.21 -0.24 0.84
C HIS A 42 -1.77 0.11 1.18
N PHE A 43 -1.08 -0.80 1.84
CA PHE A 43 0.37 -0.76 1.99
C PHE A 43 0.98 -1.67 0.94
N THR A 44 1.66 -1.12 -0.05
CA THR A 44 2.42 -1.94 -1.00
C THR A 44 3.63 -2.53 -0.28
N LEU A 45 3.80 -3.84 -0.37
CA LEU A 45 4.95 -4.56 0.19
C LEU A 45 6.03 -4.75 -0.86
N ALA A 46 5.65 -5.18 -2.05
CA ALA A 46 6.54 -5.37 -3.17
C ALA A 46 5.76 -5.17 -4.48
N PHE A 47 6.33 -4.40 -5.38
CA PHE A 47 5.74 -4.16 -6.69
C PHE A 47 6.44 -5.04 -7.72
N TYR A 48 5.67 -5.88 -8.41
CA TYR A 48 6.21 -6.84 -9.38
C TYR A 48 6.15 -6.36 -10.82
N GLY A 49 5.36 -5.32 -11.11
CA GLY A 49 5.15 -4.84 -12.47
C GLY A 49 4.37 -5.84 -13.31
N GLU A 50 4.64 -5.85 -14.60
CA GLU A 50 4.03 -6.81 -15.51
C GLU A 50 4.59 -8.20 -15.27
N VAL A 51 3.70 -9.15 -14.98
CA VAL A 51 4.05 -10.55 -14.69
C VAL A 51 3.35 -11.44 -15.71
N ASP A 52 4.11 -12.31 -16.36
CA ASP A 52 3.56 -13.29 -17.28
C ASP A 52 2.68 -14.28 -16.52
N GLU A 53 1.59 -14.71 -17.15
CA GLU A 53 0.64 -15.64 -16.52
C GLU A 53 1.31 -16.92 -16.04
N GLU A 54 2.33 -17.40 -16.78
CA GLU A 54 3.06 -18.61 -16.42
C GLU A 54 3.90 -18.46 -15.14
N ALA A 55 4.26 -17.23 -14.77
CA ALA A 55 5.03 -16.96 -13.55
C ALA A 55 4.16 -16.82 -12.31
N VAL A 56 2.85 -16.62 -12.46
CA VAL A 56 1.92 -16.37 -11.35
C VAL A 56 1.85 -17.55 -10.37
N PRO A 57 1.77 -18.82 -10.80
CA PRO A 57 1.75 -19.95 -9.86
C PRO A 57 2.98 -20.02 -8.96
N GLU A 58 4.16 -19.81 -9.49
CA GLU A 58 5.40 -19.84 -8.70
C GLU A 58 5.47 -18.66 -7.74
N LEU A 59 5.12 -17.46 -8.20
CA LEU A 59 5.04 -16.28 -7.34
C LEU A 59 4.05 -16.51 -6.19
N SER A 60 2.87 -17.04 -6.49
CA SER A 60 1.84 -17.35 -5.50
C SER A 60 2.33 -18.35 -4.45
N ALA A 61 2.98 -19.43 -4.88
CA ALA A 61 3.52 -20.44 -3.97
C ALA A 61 4.57 -19.84 -3.02
N ARG A 62 5.41 -18.94 -3.53
CA ARG A 62 6.44 -18.28 -2.72
C ARG A 62 5.86 -17.25 -1.76
N LEU A 63 4.82 -16.52 -2.16
CA LEU A 63 4.09 -15.60 -1.28
C LEU A 63 3.36 -16.35 -0.17
N GLU A 64 2.76 -17.49 -0.47
CA GLU A 64 2.15 -18.36 0.53
C GLU A 64 3.17 -18.77 1.60
N ARG A 65 4.37 -19.17 1.20
CA ARG A 65 5.45 -19.51 2.14
C ARG A 65 5.89 -18.30 2.95
N ALA A 66 6.01 -17.12 2.34
CA ALA A 66 6.36 -15.88 3.01
C ALA A 66 5.31 -15.54 4.09
N ALA A 67 4.03 -15.66 3.77
CA ALA A 67 2.94 -15.45 4.70
C ALA A 67 2.98 -16.45 5.86
N ARG A 68 3.17 -17.71 5.56
CA ARG A 68 3.22 -18.79 6.57
C ARG A 68 4.34 -18.58 7.57
N ARG A 69 5.47 -18.02 7.15
CA ARG A 69 6.66 -17.79 7.97
C ARG A 69 6.59 -16.50 8.77
N THR A 70 5.58 -15.69 8.58
CA THR A 70 5.42 -14.38 9.25
C THR A 70 4.22 -14.46 10.18
N ALA A 71 4.44 -14.32 11.48
CA ALA A 71 3.35 -14.30 12.46
C ALA A 71 2.47 -13.05 12.26
N PRO A 72 1.16 -13.13 12.57
CA PRO A 72 0.32 -11.94 12.62
C PRO A 72 0.91 -10.87 13.54
N PHE A 73 0.69 -9.61 13.21
CA PHE A 73 1.22 -8.48 13.97
C PHE A 73 0.23 -7.30 13.96
N THR A 74 0.37 -6.40 14.92
CA THR A 74 -0.51 -5.23 15.01
C THR A 74 0.10 -4.01 14.35
N LEU A 75 -0.73 -3.23 13.69
CA LEU A 75 -0.40 -1.91 13.13
C LEU A 75 -1.47 -0.90 13.52
N ALA A 76 -1.10 0.37 13.48
CA ALA A 76 -2.03 1.49 13.50
C ALA A 76 -1.56 2.53 12.48
N LEU A 77 -2.48 3.21 11.82
CA LEU A 77 -2.13 4.36 10.99
C LEU A 77 -1.65 5.48 11.90
N ARG A 78 -0.57 6.14 11.54
CA ARG A 78 0.01 7.20 12.35
C ARG A 78 0.67 8.26 11.50
N GLY A 79 0.28 9.52 11.72
CA GLY A 79 0.92 10.67 11.09
C GLY A 79 0.84 10.67 9.58
N GLY A 80 1.71 11.42 8.95
CA GLY A 80 1.78 11.50 7.51
C GLY A 80 3.10 12.05 7.01
N GLY A 81 3.28 12.02 5.72
CA GLY A 81 4.46 12.51 5.06
C GLY A 81 4.23 12.68 3.57
N GLN A 82 5.33 12.90 2.85
CA GLN A 82 5.27 13.16 1.42
C GLN A 82 6.53 12.65 0.72
N PHE A 83 6.43 12.41 -0.57
CA PHE A 83 7.54 12.13 -1.46
C PHE A 83 7.52 13.10 -2.64
N GLY A 84 8.70 13.37 -3.22
CA GLY A 84 8.82 14.11 -4.46
C GLY A 84 8.29 15.54 -4.41
N HIS A 85 8.54 16.28 -3.34
CA HIS A 85 8.08 17.66 -3.15
C HIS A 85 6.55 17.78 -3.30
N GLY A 86 5.82 16.95 -2.56
CA GLY A 86 4.37 16.95 -2.54
C GLY A 86 3.70 16.16 -3.67
N ARG A 87 4.45 15.44 -4.49
CA ARG A 87 3.87 14.61 -5.55
C ARG A 87 3.15 13.36 -5.04
N ALA A 88 3.46 12.93 -3.82
CA ALA A 88 2.74 11.86 -3.14
C ALA A 88 2.56 12.24 -1.67
N LEU A 89 1.32 12.18 -1.20
CA LEU A 89 0.98 12.36 0.22
C LEU A 89 0.55 11.01 0.78
N TRP A 90 0.98 10.70 2.00
CA TRP A 90 0.72 9.40 2.61
C TRP A 90 0.54 9.50 4.12
N THR A 91 -0.15 8.51 4.70
CA THR A 91 -0.14 8.25 6.14
C THR A 91 0.83 7.13 6.46
N GLY A 92 1.49 7.21 7.60
CA GLY A 92 2.44 6.23 8.07
C GLY A 92 1.83 5.21 9.02
N VAL A 93 2.68 4.49 9.72
CA VAL A 93 2.28 3.42 10.65
C VAL A 93 3.00 3.54 11.98
N ALA A 94 2.37 2.97 13.00
CA ALA A 94 2.98 2.69 14.31
C ALA A 94 2.69 1.23 14.69
N GLY A 95 3.40 0.72 15.68
CA GLY A 95 3.24 -0.67 16.14
C GLY A 95 4.24 -1.61 15.48
N GLY A 96 3.76 -2.65 14.83
CA GLY A 96 4.56 -3.71 14.21
C GLY A 96 5.31 -3.29 12.94
N VAL A 97 6.02 -2.16 12.98
CA VAL A 97 6.76 -1.64 11.82
C VAL A 97 7.87 -2.59 11.38
N ALA A 98 8.59 -3.20 12.34
CA ALA A 98 9.65 -4.16 12.04
C ALA A 98 9.08 -5.42 11.37
N GLU A 99 7.94 -5.90 11.84
CA GLU A 99 7.25 -7.06 11.29
C GLU A 99 6.73 -6.77 9.88
N LEU A 100 6.19 -5.57 9.65
CA LEU A 100 5.75 -5.15 8.32
C LEU A 100 6.92 -5.09 7.34
N ARG A 101 8.07 -4.55 7.78
CA ARG A 101 9.29 -4.53 6.96
C ARG A 101 9.76 -5.93 6.63
N LEU A 102 9.73 -6.85 7.60
CA LEU A 102 10.11 -8.24 7.37
C LEU A 102 9.20 -8.90 6.35
N LEU A 103 7.89 -8.66 6.43
CA LEU A 103 6.93 -9.18 5.46
C LEU A 103 7.20 -8.60 4.06
N ALA A 104 7.51 -7.31 3.97
CA ALA A 104 7.86 -6.66 2.71
C ALA A 104 9.13 -7.27 2.11
N ASP A 105 10.18 -7.48 2.91
CA ASP A 105 11.42 -8.10 2.45
C ASP A 105 11.18 -9.53 1.94
N ARG A 106 10.33 -10.28 2.62
CA ARG A 106 9.95 -11.64 2.19
C ARG A 106 9.13 -11.63 0.91
N ALA A 107 8.23 -10.67 0.74
CA ALA A 107 7.46 -10.50 -0.49
C ALA A 107 8.36 -10.15 -1.68
N GLU A 108 9.33 -9.28 -1.47
CA GLU A 108 10.34 -8.95 -2.49
C GLU A 108 11.18 -10.18 -2.85
N ALA A 109 11.67 -10.90 -1.85
CA ALA A 109 12.43 -12.13 -2.06
C ALA A 109 11.62 -13.18 -2.82
N ALA A 110 10.32 -13.28 -2.55
CA ALA A 110 9.42 -14.19 -3.27
C ALA A 110 9.38 -13.87 -4.77
N GLY A 111 9.29 -12.58 -5.11
CA GLY A 111 9.33 -12.14 -6.51
C GLY A 111 10.65 -12.47 -7.20
N ARG A 112 11.77 -12.17 -6.55
CA ARG A 112 13.09 -12.46 -7.10
C ARG A 112 13.32 -13.97 -7.31
N LYS A 113 12.90 -14.78 -6.35
CA LYS A 113 13.01 -16.24 -6.44
C LYS A 113 12.06 -16.84 -7.48
N ALA A 114 10.98 -16.16 -7.80
CA ALA A 114 10.08 -16.53 -8.88
C ALA A 114 10.62 -16.10 -10.26
N GLY A 115 11.80 -15.48 -10.31
CA GLY A 115 12.47 -15.08 -11.56
C GLY A 115 12.11 -13.69 -12.05
N LEU A 116 11.44 -12.88 -11.23
CA LEU A 116 11.06 -11.53 -11.62
C LEU A 116 12.23 -10.55 -11.42
N ASP A 117 12.39 -9.62 -12.37
CA ASP A 117 13.37 -8.54 -12.26
C ASP A 117 12.73 -7.36 -11.53
N LEU A 118 13.15 -7.13 -10.28
CA LEU A 118 12.64 -6.07 -9.43
C LEU A 118 13.60 -4.88 -9.29
N GLY A 119 14.70 -4.90 -10.05
CA GLY A 119 15.74 -3.88 -9.94
C GLY A 119 16.53 -4.00 -8.63
N GLU A 120 17.14 -2.90 -8.22
CA GLU A 120 17.93 -2.87 -7.00
C GLU A 120 17.03 -2.90 -5.75
N HIS A 121 17.50 -3.62 -4.72
CA HIS A 121 16.83 -3.62 -3.42
C HIS A 121 16.90 -2.23 -2.80
N ARG A 122 15.75 -1.72 -2.34
CA ARG A 122 15.64 -0.49 -1.57
C ARG A 122 15.04 -0.79 -0.20
N ARG A 123 15.52 -0.09 0.82
CA ARG A 123 14.96 -0.23 2.16
C ARG A 123 13.47 0.09 2.12
N TYR A 124 12.65 -0.81 2.63
CA TYR A 124 11.20 -0.64 2.68
C TYR A 124 10.82 0.56 3.57
N LYS A 125 9.93 1.39 3.09
CA LYS A 125 9.35 2.50 3.84
C LYS A 125 7.83 2.37 3.86
N ALA A 126 7.29 2.09 5.04
CA ALA A 126 5.86 1.87 5.21
C ALA A 126 5.06 3.16 5.01
N HIS A 127 4.15 3.14 4.04
CA HIS A 127 3.28 4.28 3.76
C HIS A 127 2.02 3.82 3.03
N LEU A 128 0.92 4.53 3.29
CA LEU A 128 -0.34 4.36 2.56
C LEU A 128 -0.62 5.67 1.83
N THR A 129 -0.54 5.67 0.51
CA THR A 129 -0.73 6.86 -0.30
C THR A 129 -2.19 7.28 -0.31
N VAL A 130 -2.46 8.55 -0.01
CA VAL A 130 -3.81 9.13 0.00
C VAL A 130 -4.04 10.09 -1.17
N ALA A 131 -2.97 10.66 -1.73
CA ALA A 131 -3.09 11.58 -2.88
C ALA A 131 -1.79 11.64 -3.68
N ARG A 132 -1.93 11.98 -4.95
CA ARG A 132 -0.80 12.20 -5.87
C ARG A 132 -0.97 13.50 -6.63
N SER A 133 0.15 14.08 -7.06
CA SER A 133 0.17 15.25 -7.93
C SER A 133 1.21 15.06 -9.03
N ARG A 134 0.93 15.54 -10.22
CA ARG A 134 1.90 15.56 -11.33
C ARG A 134 2.95 16.63 -11.13
N GLU A 135 2.58 17.71 -10.46
CA GLU A 135 3.42 18.88 -10.21
C GLU A 135 3.87 18.91 -8.75
N ALA A 136 5.04 19.48 -8.51
CA ALA A 136 5.48 19.78 -7.16
C ALA A 136 4.53 20.80 -6.53
N LEU A 137 4.22 20.61 -5.25
CA LEU A 137 3.42 21.54 -4.46
C LEU A 137 3.98 21.61 -3.05
N ASP A 138 3.55 22.62 -2.28
CA ASP A 138 3.92 22.71 -0.88
C ASP A 138 3.12 21.68 -0.06
N PRO A 139 3.78 20.63 0.47
CA PRO A 139 3.08 19.58 1.20
C PRO A 139 2.78 19.93 2.65
N ARG A 140 3.34 21.00 3.20
CA ARG A 140 3.29 21.33 4.62
C ARG A 140 1.87 21.40 5.19
N PRO A 141 0.88 22.04 4.55
CA PRO A 141 -0.46 22.07 5.12
C PRO A 141 -1.06 20.67 5.33
N TYR A 142 -0.79 19.75 4.42
CA TYR A 142 -1.30 18.37 4.49
C TYR A 142 -0.55 17.54 5.52
N VAL A 143 0.79 17.62 5.52
CA VAL A 143 1.65 16.89 6.45
C VAL A 143 1.38 17.37 7.89
N ASP A 144 1.25 18.68 8.09
CA ASP A 144 0.95 19.26 9.41
C ASP A 144 -0.42 18.80 9.91
N SER A 145 -1.43 18.75 9.02
CA SER A 145 -2.77 18.28 9.37
C SER A 145 -2.77 16.79 9.76
N LEU A 146 -1.94 15.98 9.12
CA LEU A 146 -1.82 14.54 9.42
C LEU A 146 -0.93 14.25 10.64
N HIS A 147 -0.14 15.23 11.09
CA HIS A 147 0.88 15.00 12.12
C HIS A 147 0.32 14.31 13.38
N ASP A 148 -0.85 14.73 13.84
CA ASP A 148 -1.48 14.20 15.04
C ASP A 148 -2.45 13.05 14.78
N PHE A 149 -2.57 12.62 13.52
CA PHE A 149 -3.46 11.50 13.18
C PHE A 149 -2.96 10.21 13.82
N ALA A 150 -3.83 9.57 14.58
CA ALA A 150 -3.58 8.29 15.24
C ALA A 150 -4.82 7.42 15.08
N GLY A 151 -4.75 6.45 14.15
CA GLY A 151 -5.83 5.50 13.92
C GLY A 151 -5.84 4.38 14.94
N ARG A 152 -6.93 3.60 14.95
CA ARG A 152 -7.04 2.43 15.81
C ARG A 152 -6.10 1.31 15.39
N GLU A 153 -5.63 0.52 16.35
CA GLU A 153 -4.88 -0.69 16.08
C GLU A 153 -5.74 -1.74 15.39
N TRP A 154 -5.11 -2.49 14.49
CA TRP A 154 -5.69 -3.73 13.96
C TRP A 154 -4.60 -4.79 13.84
N THR A 155 -5.00 -6.05 13.80
CA THR A 155 -4.08 -7.15 13.57
C THR A 155 -4.02 -7.47 12.08
N VAL A 156 -2.82 -7.41 11.51
CA VAL A 156 -2.55 -7.86 10.16
C VAL A 156 -2.51 -9.39 10.18
N ARG A 157 -3.43 -10.03 9.46
CA ARG A 157 -3.59 -11.48 9.44
C ARG A 157 -3.37 -12.10 8.08
N GLU A 158 -3.16 -11.28 7.05
CA GLU A 158 -3.23 -11.73 5.67
C GLU A 158 -2.28 -10.95 4.78
N LEU A 159 -1.65 -11.66 3.84
CA LEU A 159 -0.90 -11.11 2.73
C LEU A 159 -1.76 -11.26 1.47
N THR A 160 -1.89 -10.20 0.70
CA THR A 160 -2.72 -10.19 -0.51
C THR A 160 -1.87 -9.90 -1.75
N LEU A 161 -2.07 -10.69 -2.80
CA LEU A 161 -1.55 -10.38 -4.13
C LEU A 161 -2.66 -9.67 -4.91
N VAL A 162 -2.36 -8.49 -5.42
CA VAL A 162 -3.35 -7.61 -6.08
C VAL A 162 -2.96 -7.38 -7.53
N ARG A 163 -3.96 -7.50 -8.42
CA ARG A 163 -3.82 -7.08 -9.82
C ARG A 163 -4.31 -5.64 -9.94
N SER A 164 -3.52 -4.83 -10.61
CA SER A 164 -3.87 -3.44 -10.93
C SER A 164 -4.25 -3.34 -12.40
N ASP A 165 -5.51 -3.06 -12.65
CA ASP A 165 -6.01 -2.78 -13.99
C ASP A 165 -6.01 -1.26 -14.21
N LEU A 166 -5.10 -0.79 -15.07
CA LEU A 166 -4.95 0.64 -15.31
C LEU A 166 -6.15 1.19 -16.10
N PRO A 167 -6.54 2.46 -15.87
CA PRO A 167 -7.62 3.08 -16.61
C PRO A 167 -7.33 3.10 -18.12
N ARG A 168 -8.34 2.77 -18.93
CA ARG A 168 -8.24 2.76 -20.39
C ARG A 168 -9.02 3.89 -21.06
N SER A 169 -9.91 4.55 -20.31
CA SER A 169 -10.83 5.56 -20.87
C SER A 169 -10.14 6.87 -21.25
N GLY A 170 -8.94 7.15 -20.70
CA GLY A 170 -8.27 8.43 -20.87
C GLY A 170 -8.92 9.57 -20.10
N VAL A 171 -9.93 9.31 -19.29
CA VAL A 171 -10.59 10.32 -18.45
C VAL A 171 -9.64 10.75 -17.34
N PRO A 172 -9.34 12.06 -17.18
CA PRO A 172 -8.47 12.53 -16.10
C PRO A 172 -9.04 12.17 -14.74
N GLY A 173 -8.17 11.64 -13.84
CA GLY A 173 -8.56 11.31 -12.48
C GLY A 173 -9.18 9.92 -12.30
N GLU A 174 -9.37 9.17 -13.39
CA GLU A 174 -9.85 7.79 -13.27
C GLU A 174 -8.86 6.94 -12.48
N GLN A 175 -9.35 6.20 -11.48
CA GLN A 175 -8.54 5.38 -10.60
C GLN A 175 -8.24 4.02 -11.23
N PRO A 176 -7.06 3.42 -10.96
CA PRO A 176 -6.84 2.01 -11.27
C PRO A 176 -7.86 1.13 -10.55
N HIS A 177 -8.24 0.03 -11.19
CA HIS A 177 -9.10 -0.97 -10.57
C HIS A 177 -8.22 -2.05 -9.95
N TYR A 178 -8.37 -2.28 -8.64
CA TYR A 178 -7.57 -3.26 -7.90
C TYR A 178 -8.39 -4.51 -7.62
N VAL A 179 -7.85 -5.67 -8.02
CA VAL A 179 -8.51 -6.96 -7.86
C VAL A 179 -7.60 -7.91 -7.09
N PRO A 180 -8.00 -8.38 -5.89
CA PRO A 180 -7.26 -9.43 -5.20
C PRO A 180 -7.26 -10.71 -6.03
N VAL A 181 -6.08 -11.27 -6.29
CA VAL A 181 -5.93 -12.52 -7.05
C VAL A 181 -5.35 -13.64 -6.20
N GLY A 182 -4.90 -13.34 -4.99
CA GLY A 182 -4.43 -14.34 -4.03
C GLY A 182 -4.44 -13.76 -2.62
N ARG A 183 -4.79 -14.58 -1.63
CA ARG A 183 -4.79 -14.22 -0.20
C ARG A 183 -4.24 -15.37 0.60
N TRP A 184 -3.34 -15.07 1.53
CA TRP A 184 -2.69 -16.09 2.36
C TRP A 184 -2.64 -15.63 3.81
N ALA A 185 -3.09 -16.49 4.72
CA ALA A 185 -3.05 -16.24 6.15
C ALA A 185 -1.60 -16.15 6.64
N LEU A 186 -1.30 -15.19 7.50
CA LEU A 186 -0.03 -15.11 8.18
C LEU A 186 0.05 -16.21 9.26
N GLY A 187 1.26 -16.73 9.49
CA GLY A 187 1.54 -17.72 10.52
C GLY A 187 1.18 -19.15 10.16
N GLY A 188 0.72 -19.42 8.95
CA GLY A 188 0.41 -20.78 8.47
C GLY A 188 -0.69 -21.47 9.25
N ALA A 189 -1.51 -20.74 9.99
CA ALA A 189 -2.66 -21.30 10.67
C ALA A 189 -3.73 -21.62 9.63
N GLY A 190 -3.80 -22.88 9.26
CA GLY A 190 -4.92 -23.42 8.49
C GLY A 190 -6.05 -23.73 9.42
#